data_641ab85a756f3762de3d07d0bbbdf75b
#
_entry.id   641ab85a756f3762de3d07d0bbbdf75b
#
_cell.length_a   1.000
_cell.length_b   1.000
_cell.length_c   1.000
_cell.angle_alpha   90.00
_cell.angle_beta   90.00
_cell.angle_gamma   90.00
#
_symmetry.space_group_name_H-M   'P 1'
#
loop_
_entity.id
_entity.type
_entity.pdbx_description
1 polymer ?
#
loop_
_entity_poly.entity_id
_entity_poly.type
_entity_poly.pdbx_seq_one_letter_code
_entity_poly.pdbx_strand_id
1 'polypeptide(L)'
;EKVVARMCREAMGGGLVPLTPPVPSLKVTGDLFPRGPFRPDVLVSGGGATMAVDAKYKDYTGKGVSSSDVHQLLTYCAWYTPEDPRAVIVYPSERGTTRRTLRAGDRFRTLGTIDVVGVDAGAPPEDSVPRLRSVLTRLAVSSAR
;
A
#
# COMPACT_ATOMS: atom_id res chain seq x y z
N GLU A 1 -4.03 13.25 -0.77
CA GLU A 1 -4.39 11.94 -0.22
C GLU A 1 -5.64 11.39 -0.90
N LYS A 2 -6.78 12.10 -0.87
CA LYS A 2 -8.05 11.67 -1.49
C LYS A 2 -7.93 11.37 -2.98
N VAL A 3 -7.16 12.15 -3.73
CA VAL A 3 -6.95 11.94 -5.17
C VAL A 3 -6.19 10.64 -5.42
N VAL A 4 -5.08 10.42 -4.71
CA VAL A 4 -4.27 9.19 -4.85
C VAL A 4 -5.07 7.97 -4.40
N ALA A 5 -5.80 8.05 -3.29
CA ALA A 5 -6.68 6.98 -2.84
C ALA A 5 -7.79 6.66 -3.86
N ARG A 6 -8.32 7.69 -4.53
CA ARG A 6 -9.27 7.52 -5.64
C ARG A 6 -8.61 6.80 -6.82
N MET A 7 -7.41 7.24 -7.24
CA MET A 7 -6.67 6.57 -8.31
C MET A 7 -6.38 5.11 -7.98
N CYS A 8 -6.05 4.78 -6.73
CA CYS A 8 -5.87 3.41 -6.30
C CYS A 8 -7.17 2.59 -6.48
N ARG A 9 -8.32 3.15 -6.12
CA ARG A 9 -9.62 2.48 -6.32
C ARG A 9 -9.97 2.33 -7.80
N GLU A 10 -9.70 3.33 -8.62
CA GLU A 10 -9.91 3.28 -10.08
C GLU A 10 -8.94 2.33 -10.78
N ALA A 11 -7.77 2.07 -10.18
CA ALA A 11 -6.83 1.08 -10.68
C ALA A 11 -7.27 -0.38 -10.46
N MET A 12 -8.35 -0.61 -9.71
CA MET A 12 -8.91 -1.96 -9.55
C MET A 12 -9.41 -2.52 -10.87
N GLY A 13 -9.36 -3.82 -11.02
CA GLY A 13 -9.63 -4.53 -12.26
C GLY A 13 -8.37 -5.25 -12.77
N GLY A 14 -8.49 -6.02 -13.86
CA GLY A 14 -7.35 -6.78 -14.39
C GLY A 14 -6.83 -7.86 -13.43
N GLY A 15 -7.69 -8.44 -12.60
CA GLY A 15 -7.34 -9.42 -11.57
C GLY A 15 -7.16 -8.83 -10.16
N LEU A 16 -7.23 -7.49 -10.01
CA LEU A 16 -7.27 -6.84 -8.71
C LEU A 16 -8.71 -6.60 -8.29
N VAL A 17 -9.07 -7.05 -7.10
CA VAL A 17 -10.40 -6.87 -6.52
C VAL A 17 -10.26 -6.12 -5.21
N PRO A 18 -10.95 -4.97 -5.04
CA PRO A 18 -11.01 -4.34 -3.73
C PRO A 18 -11.76 -5.27 -2.77
N LEU A 19 -11.20 -5.51 -1.61
CA LEU A 19 -11.95 -6.21 -0.58
C LEU A 19 -13.10 -5.33 -0.13
N THR A 20 -14.32 -5.86 -0.22
CA THR A 20 -15.53 -5.12 0.06
C THR A 20 -15.61 -4.74 1.55
N PRO A 21 -15.98 -3.51 1.89
CA PRO A 21 -16.23 -3.11 3.27
C PRO A 21 -17.32 -3.97 3.93
N PRO A 22 -17.25 -4.14 5.26
CA PRO A 22 -16.30 -3.47 6.12
C PRO A 22 -14.97 -4.22 6.21
N VAL A 23 -13.91 -3.61 5.70
CA VAL A 23 -12.55 -4.06 6.04
C VAL A 23 -12.40 -3.94 7.55
N PRO A 24 -12.10 -5.02 8.27
CA PRO A 24 -11.94 -4.96 9.72
C PRO A 24 -10.86 -3.94 10.06
N SER A 25 -11.21 -2.92 10.83
CA SER A 25 -10.23 -1.96 11.31
C SER A 25 -9.54 -2.49 12.55
N LEU A 26 -8.22 -2.34 12.61
CA LEU A 26 -7.45 -2.62 13.80
C LEU A 26 -7.80 -1.58 14.88
N LYS A 27 -8.24 -2.06 16.04
CA LYS A 27 -8.53 -1.21 17.20
C LYS A 27 -7.44 -1.39 18.24
N VAL A 28 -7.06 -0.29 18.86
CA VAL A 28 -6.21 -0.31 20.06
C VAL A 28 -7.12 -0.12 21.25
N THR A 29 -7.15 -1.12 22.14
CA THR A 29 -7.95 -1.14 23.36
C THR A 29 -7.05 -1.33 24.58
N GLY A 30 -7.50 -0.96 25.76
CA GLY A 30 -6.75 -1.07 27.03
C GLY A 30 -7.07 0.07 27.97
N ASP A 31 -6.23 0.24 28.98
CA ASP A 31 -6.43 1.22 30.07
C ASP A 31 -6.10 2.66 29.66
N LEU A 32 -5.57 2.87 28.46
CA LEU A 32 -5.32 4.17 27.87
C LEU A 32 -6.40 4.52 26.84
N PHE A 33 -6.54 5.81 26.56
CA PHE A 33 -7.52 6.26 25.55
C PHE A 33 -7.30 5.56 24.21
N PRO A 34 -8.33 4.90 23.66
CA PRO A 34 -8.24 4.27 22.37
C PRO A 34 -7.96 5.34 21.31
N ARG A 35 -6.95 5.10 20.49
CA ARG A 35 -6.74 5.89 19.29
C ARG A 35 -7.62 5.32 18.18
N GLY A 36 -8.03 6.20 17.26
CA GLY A 36 -8.96 5.86 16.20
C GLY A 36 -8.56 4.62 15.39
N PRO A 37 -9.47 4.07 14.60
CA PRO A 37 -9.24 2.83 13.88
C PRO A 37 -8.08 2.97 12.90
N PHE A 38 -7.17 2.02 12.94
CA PHE A 38 -6.10 1.91 11.94
C PHE A 38 -6.62 1.02 10.82
N ARG A 39 -6.65 1.56 9.62
CA ARG A 39 -7.01 0.82 8.41
C ARG A 39 -6.26 1.40 7.21
N PRO A 40 -5.90 0.58 6.23
CA PRO A 40 -5.37 1.08 4.96
C PRO A 40 -6.47 1.80 4.16
N ASP A 41 -6.08 2.66 3.24
CA ASP A 41 -7.02 3.34 2.35
C ASP A 41 -7.72 2.35 1.40
N VAL A 42 -6.98 1.34 0.95
CA VAL A 42 -7.50 0.27 0.10
C VAL A 42 -6.87 -1.05 0.54
N LEU A 43 -7.68 -2.08 0.62
CA LEU A 43 -7.23 -3.46 0.75
C LEU A 43 -7.61 -4.19 -0.53
N VAL A 44 -6.63 -4.76 -1.21
CA VAL A 44 -6.83 -5.44 -2.50
C VAL A 44 -6.40 -6.88 -2.45
N SER A 45 -7.11 -7.72 -3.17
CA SER A 45 -6.68 -9.08 -3.44
C SER A 45 -6.45 -9.28 -4.94
N GLY A 46 -5.50 -10.14 -5.27
CA GLY A 46 -5.18 -10.50 -6.63
C GLY A 46 -4.12 -11.58 -6.66
N GLY A 47 -4.20 -12.50 -7.60
CA GLY A 47 -3.21 -13.58 -7.74
C GLY A 47 -3.09 -14.50 -6.53
N GLY A 48 -4.12 -14.56 -5.66
CA GLY A 48 -4.08 -15.33 -4.41
C GLY A 48 -3.46 -14.60 -3.22
N ALA A 49 -3.01 -13.37 -3.39
CA ALA A 49 -2.44 -12.56 -2.33
C ALA A 49 -3.32 -11.36 -1.97
N THR A 50 -3.20 -10.90 -0.75
CA THR A 50 -3.82 -9.66 -0.26
C THR A 50 -2.75 -8.62 -0.02
N MET A 51 -3.04 -7.36 -0.34
CA MET A 51 -2.13 -6.23 -0.11
C MET A 51 -2.87 -5.07 0.56
N ALA A 52 -2.26 -4.49 1.56
CA ALA A 52 -2.70 -3.22 2.12
C ALA A 52 -2.06 -2.08 1.32
N VAL A 53 -2.88 -1.18 0.78
CA VAL A 53 -2.44 0.00 0.01
C VAL A 53 -2.82 1.25 0.78
N ASP A 54 -1.84 2.10 1.01
CA ASP A 54 -1.98 3.35 1.75
C ASP A 54 -1.54 4.52 0.87
N ALA A 55 -2.44 5.48 0.68
CA ALA A 55 -2.18 6.67 -0.12
C ALA A 55 -1.55 7.76 0.74
N LYS A 56 -0.38 8.23 0.37
CA LYS A 56 0.33 9.29 1.07
C LYS A 56 0.44 10.54 0.20
N TYR A 57 0.47 11.68 0.87
CA TYR A 57 0.63 12.99 0.22
C TYR A 57 2.08 13.46 0.15
N LYS A 58 2.97 12.73 0.79
CA LYS A 58 4.39 13.07 0.88
C LYS A 58 5.10 12.69 -0.40
N ASP A 59 6.02 13.52 -0.84
CA ASP A 59 6.98 13.13 -1.89
C ASP A 59 8.09 12.27 -1.29
N TYR A 60 8.17 11.04 -1.74
CA TYR A 60 9.25 10.11 -1.36
C TYR A 60 10.36 10.02 -2.40
N THR A 61 10.34 10.86 -3.44
CA THR A 61 11.30 10.79 -4.54
C THR A 61 12.73 11.07 -4.08
N GLY A 62 12.90 12.09 -3.24
CA GLY A 62 14.21 12.52 -2.71
C GLY A 62 14.42 12.22 -1.24
N LYS A 63 13.40 11.80 -0.51
CA LYS A 63 13.43 11.52 0.92
C LYS A 63 13.08 10.07 1.19
N GLY A 64 13.63 9.50 2.23
CA GLY A 64 13.25 8.16 2.68
C GLY A 64 11.82 8.14 3.26
N VAL A 65 11.26 6.96 3.38
CA VAL A 65 9.99 6.75 4.09
C VAL A 65 10.21 7.01 5.58
N SER A 66 9.32 7.78 6.20
CA SER A 66 9.45 8.10 7.63
C SER A 66 9.25 6.84 8.50
N SER A 67 9.87 6.83 9.66
CA SER A 67 9.71 5.72 10.62
C SER A 67 8.24 5.50 11.00
N SER A 68 7.45 6.57 11.13
CA SER A 68 6.03 6.47 11.44
C SER A 68 5.23 5.79 10.32
N ASP A 69 5.54 6.10 9.05
CA ASP A 69 4.90 5.45 7.91
C ASP A 69 5.31 3.96 7.84
N VAL A 70 6.59 3.66 8.09
CA VAL A 70 7.06 2.26 8.16
C VAL A 70 6.34 1.49 9.26
N HIS A 71 6.22 2.04 10.47
CA HIS A 71 5.52 1.38 11.57
C HIS A 71 4.04 1.13 11.25
N GLN A 72 3.36 2.11 10.66
CA GLN A 72 1.97 1.96 10.23
C GLN A 72 1.81 0.81 9.23
N LEU A 73 2.68 0.75 8.23
CA LEU A 73 2.61 -0.28 7.20
C LEU A 73 2.99 -1.66 7.71
N LEU A 74 3.96 -1.77 8.62
CA LEU A 74 4.27 -3.04 9.27
C LEU A 74 3.10 -3.55 10.13
N THR A 75 2.34 -2.63 10.75
CA THR A 75 1.11 -2.97 11.45
C THR A 75 0.07 -3.54 10.47
N TYR A 76 -0.06 -2.95 9.30
CA TYR A 76 -0.94 -3.49 8.25
C TYR A 76 -0.46 -4.85 7.74
N CYS A 77 0.84 -5.03 7.53
CA CYS A 77 1.39 -6.33 7.18
C CYS A 77 1.02 -7.40 8.21
N ALA A 78 1.20 -7.11 9.49
CA ALA A 78 0.93 -8.06 10.55
C ALA A 78 -0.55 -8.44 10.67
N TRP A 79 -1.45 -7.51 10.38
CA TRP A 79 -2.89 -7.70 10.56
C TRP A 79 -3.60 -8.21 9.33
N TYR A 80 -3.30 -7.63 8.15
CA TYR A 80 -4.04 -7.92 6.93
C TYR A 80 -3.37 -8.95 6.02
N THR A 81 -2.05 -9.10 6.11
CA THR A 81 -1.26 -9.96 5.22
C THR A 81 -0.21 -10.79 5.98
N PRO A 82 -0.60 -11.51 7.07
CA PRO A 82 0.36 -12.19 7.94
C PRO A 82 1.14 -13.30 7.24
N GLU A 83 0.56 -13.95 6.24
CA GLU A 83 1.20 -15.04 5.49
C GLU A 83 2.29 -14.54 4.51
N ASP A 84 2.06 -13.37 3.91
CA ASP A 84 3.03 -12.67 3.08
C ASP A 84 3.02 -11.18 3.48
N PRO A 85 3.82 -10.78 4.48
CA PRO A 85 3.76 -9.44 5.06
C PRO A 85 4.19 -8.37 4.06
N ARG A 86 3.22 -7.86 3.29
CA ARG A 86 3.42 -6.85 2.25
C ARG A 86 2.42 -5.73 2.35
N ALA A 87 2.92 -4.51 2.22
CA ALA A 87 2.10 -3.31 2.10
C ALA A 87 2.65 -2.39 1.01
N VAL A 88 1.81 -1.51 0.50
CA VAL A 88 2.15 -0.59 -0.59
C VAL A 88 1.84 0.84 -0.16
N ILE A 89 2.81 1.73 -0.33
CA ILE A 89 2.59 3.18 -0.33
C ILE A 89 2.37 3.62 -1.78
N VAL A 90 1.34 4.42 -2.02
CA VAL A 90 1.17 5.13 -3.28
C VAL A 90 1.23 6.63 -3.02
N TYR A 91 2.06 7.35 -3.76
CA TYR A 91 2.26 8.78 -3.59
C TYR A 91 2.34 9.52 -4.93
N PRO A 92 2.01 10.82 -4.99
CA PRO A 92 2.17 11.61 -6.21
C PRO A 92 3.67 11.83 -6.49
N SER A 93 4.10 11.59 -7.71
CA SER A 93 5.46 11.76 -8.18
C SER A 93 5.50 12.69 -9.40
N GLU A 94 6.47 13.59 -9.43
CA GLU A 94 6.75 14.43 -10.60
C GLU A 94 7.67 13.74 -11.62
N ARG A 95 8.20 12.57 -11.28
CA ARG A 95 9.15 11.80 -12.10
C ARG A 95 8.52 10.62 -12.83
N GLY A 96 7.21 10.68 -13.05
CA GLY A 96 6.46 9.57 -13.63
C GLY A 96 6.20 8.42 -12.65
N THR A 97 5.77 7.30 -13.17
CA THR A 97 5.49 6.12 -12.34
C THR A 97 6.79 5.42 -11.97
N THR A 98 7.05 5.33 -10.68
CA THR A 98 8.25 4.72 -10.11
C THR A 98 7.90 3.63 -9.10
N ARG A 99 8.81 2.69 -8.89
CA ARG A 99 8.67 1.68 -7.84
C ARG A 99 10.01 1.48 -7.13
N ARG A 100 9.95 1.44 -5.82
CA ARG A 100 11.06 1.06 -4.94
C ARG A 100 10.54 0.10 -3.89
N THR A 101 11.40 -0.73 -3.35
CA THR A 101 11.03 -1.72 -2.34
C THR A 101 11.91 -1.54 -1.11
N LEU A 102 11.27 -1.52 0.06
CA LEU A 102 11.91 -1.54 1.36
C LEU A 102 11.64 -2.89 2.03
N ARG A 103 12.62 -3.41 2.73
CA ARG A 103 12.46 -4.59 3.59
C ARG A 103 12.75 -4.19 5.02
N ALA A 104 11.81 -4.50 5.90
CA ALA A 104 11.99 -4.35 7.33
C ALA A 104 12.30 -5.71 7.94
N GLY A 105 13.42 -5.80 8.67
CA GLY A 105 13.86 -7.04 9.26
C GLY A 105 15.35 -7.03 9.53
N ASP A 106 15.87 -8.17 9.86
CA ASP A 106 17.30 -8.41 10.03
C ASP A 106 17.78 -9.55 9.08
N ARG A 107 19.00 -10.03 9.29
CA ARG A 107 19.58 -11.11 8.48
C ARG A 107 18.88 -12.45 8.63
N PHE A 108 18.06 -12.64 9.65
CA PHE A 108 17.39 -13.91 9.96
C PHE A 108 15.90 -13.88 9.66
N ARG A 109 15.26 -12.71 9.77
CA ARG A 109 13.80 -12.58 9.67
C ARG A 109 13.40 -11.30 8.96
N THR A 110 12.49 -11.42 8.02
CA THR A 110 11.78 -10.29 7.41
C THR A 110 10.47 -10.06 8.15
N LEU A 111 10.25 -8.86 8.66
CA LEU A 111 9.00 -8.44 9.31
C LEU A 111 7.96 -8.02 8.28
N GLY A 112 8.40 -7.47 7.17
CA GLY A 112 7.53 -7.07 6.09
C GLY A 112 8.27 -6.42 4.93
N THR A 113 7.61 -6.41 3.80
CA THR A 113 8.06 -5.73 2.58
C THR A 113 7.12 -4.58 2.29
N ILE A 114 7.67 -3.40 2.03
CA ILE A 114 6.92 -2.20 1.70
C ILE A 114 7.32 -1.75 0.30
N ASP A 115 6.39 -1.80 -0.63
CA ASP A 115 6.60 -1.24 -1.95
C ASP A 115 6.16 0.23 -1.96
N VAL A 116 7.03 1.10 -2.49
CA VAL A 116 6.82 2.54 -2.57
C VAL A 116 6.63 2.90 -4.04
N VAL A 117 5.40 3.22 -4.39
CA VAL A 117 4.97 3.45 -5.77
C VAL A 117 4.65 4.92 -5.98
N GLY A 118 5.44 5.58 -6.80
CA GLY A 118 5.12 6.91 -7.30
C GLY A 118 4.15 6.84 -8.47
N VAL A 119 3.16 7.70 -8.46
CA VAL A 119 2.21 7.88 -9.57
C VAL A 119 2.45 9.24 -10.19
N ASP A 120 2.54 9.30 -11.51
CA ASP A 120 2.70 10.54 -12.24
C ASP A 120 1.52 11.48 -11.98
N ALA A 121 1.78 12.52 -11.18
CA ALA A 121 0.76 13.50 -10.82
C ALA A 121 0.53 14.54 -11.92
N GLY A 122 1.45 14.65 -12.88
CA GLY A 122 1.36 15.58 -14.03
C GLY A 122 0.67 14.97 -15.24
N ALA A 123 0.53 13.65 -15.28
CA ALA A 123 -0.15 12.97 -16.39
C ALA A 123 -1.67 12.90 -16.16
N PRO A 124 -2.46 12.86 -17.22
CA PRO A 124 -3.90 12.63 -17.12
C PRO A 124 -4.24 11.32 -16.42
N PRO A 125 -5.35 11.23 -15.69
CA PRO A 125 -5.76 10.01 -14.98
C PRO A 125 -5.88 8.78 -15.89
N GLU A 126 -6.32 8.98 -17.14
CA GLU A 126 -6.44 7.94 -18.17
C GLU A 126 -5.10 7.28 -18.51
N ASP A 127 -3.99 7.96 -18.32
CA ASP A 127 -2.64 7.42 -18.51
C ASP A 127 -2.04 6.85 -17.22
N SER A 128 -2.28 7.52 -16.11
CA SER A 128 -1.67 7.18 -14.81
C SER A 128 -2.34 5.97 -14.15
N VAL A 129 -3.66 5.86 -14.24
CA VAL A 129 -4.43 4.76 -13.61
C VAL A 129 -4.09 3.39 -14.21
N PRO A 130 -3.99 3.20 -15.55
CA PRO A 130 -3.54 1.93 -16.12
C PRO A 130 -2.13 1.53 -15.72
N ARG A 131 -1.21 2.50 -15.61
CA ARG A 131 0.16 2.25 -15.16
C ARG A 131 0.19 1.81 -13.69
N LEU A 132 -0.55 2.48 -12.83
CA LEU A 132 -0.69 2.09 -11.43
C LEU A 132 -1.29 0.68 -11.31
N ARG A 133 -2.34 0.37 -12.06
CA ARG A 133 -2.94 -0.97 -12.13
C ARG A 133 -1.91 -2.03 -12.50
N SER A 134 -1.13 -1.79 -13.54
CA SER A 134 -0.07 -2.71 -13.98
C SER A 134 0.97 -2.98 -12.88
N VAL A 135 1.36 -1.96 -12.11
CA VAL A 135 2.29 -2.13 -10.99
C VAL A 135 1.66 -2.94 -9.87
N LEU A 136 0.44 -2.59 -9.44
CA LEU A 136 -0.25 -3.30 -8.35
C LEU A 136 -0.55 -4.76 -8.70
N THR A 137 -0.94 -5.03 -9.95
CA THR A 137 -1.16 -6.42 -10.43
C THR A 137 0.12 -7.24 -10.35
N ARG A 138 1.24 -6.68 -10.80
CA ARG A 138 2.53 -7.38 -10.70
C ARG A 138 2.94 -7.66 -9.25
N LEU A 139 2.69 -6.72 -8.36
CA LEU A 139 2.95 -6.90 -6.92
C LEU A 139 2.11 -8.03 -6.34
N ALA A 140 0.82 -8.08 -6.65
CA ALA A 140 -0.09 -9.13 -6.19
C ALA A 140 0.35 -10.53 -6.68
N VAL A 141 0.74 -10.65 -7.94
CA VAL A 141 1.21 -11.93 -8.50
C VAL A 141 2.55 -12.36 -7.90
N SER A 142 3.45 -11.41 -7.62
CA SER A 142 4.76 -11.72 -7.02
C SER A 142 4.65 -12.25 -5.59
N SER A 143 3.56 -11.91 -4.89
CA SER A 143 3.29 -12.36 -3.53
C SER A 143 2.74 -13.79 -3.45
N ALA A 144 2.21 -14.30 -4.56
CA ALA A 144 1.62 -15.65 -4.63
C ALA A 144 2.64 -16.77 -4.86
N ARG A 145 3.93 -16.47 -4.90
CA ARG A 145 5.04 -17.42 -5.05
C ARG A 145 5.85 -17.53 -3.79
#